data_11bf084f92af0358540a2469dd30d805
#
_entry.id   11bf084f92af0358540a2469dd30d805
#
_cell.length_a   1.000
_cell.length_b   1.000
_cell.length_c   1.000
_cell.angle_alpha   90.00
_cell.angle_beta   90.00
_cell.angle_gamma   90.00
#
_symmetry.space_group_name_H-M   'P 1'
#
loop_
_entity.id
_entity.type
_entity.pdbx_description
1 polymer ?
#
loop_
_entity_poly.entity_id
_entity_poly.type
_entity_poly.pdbx_seq_one_letter_code
_entity_poly.pdbx_strand_id
1 'polypeptide(L)'
;SDTVTKPSKEMLEHIITAEVGDDEYKEDPTVNELEEFTANLLGFEAGLFVSSGLMGNQISLLNHTNPGDEVITTSDSHIQNYEHGAASFLSRIQFRNVQHKDGNLDLEDLDTQIKKSFYHKPNISTVAIENTHLSSGGSIIPFEDIQKLYEYTSSNNLKLHVDGARVWHAILENDTKSNYGEYCDSLTFCFSKGLGAPIGSILLGTKSFINDSREYRKKIGGGMRQVGIIASAAKFALINRENLLDDHKKARKIYDELTINKDKINGLDSVVYKGTNMVLLEFVSLENSDKFLERLLESKIKAGYLREKVVRFVLHKDIDSKNIKKIIKVIQSFS
;
A
#
# COMPACT_ATOMS: atom_id res chain seq x y z
N SER A 1 4.28 11.99 -5.35
CA SER A 1 4.11 10.79 -4.54
C SER A 1 3.78 11.13 -3.10
N ASP A 2 2.91 10.36 -2.45
CA ASP A 2 2.58 10.50 -1.02
C ASP A 2 3.71 10.03 -0.08
N THR A 3 4.76 9.46 -0.62
CA THR A 3 5.98 9.10 0.14
C THR A 3 6.88 10.29 0.48
N VAL A 4 6.58 11.48 -0.05
CA VAL A 4 7.32 12.73 0.25
C VAL A 4 6.68 13.56 1.36
N THR A 5 5.58 13.10 1.95
CA THR A 5 4.90 13.78 3.05
C THR A 5 5.83 13.98 4.24
N LYS A 6 5.67 15.12 4.89
CA LYS A 6 6.47 15.49 6.06
C LYS A 6 5.60 15.44 7.32
N PRO A 7 6.18 15.09 8.47
CA PRO A 7 5.45 15.18 9.74
C PRO A 7 4.97 16.61 9.98
N SER A 8 3.75 16.76 10.50
CA SER A 8 3.22 18.04 10.92
C SER A 8 3.89 18.51 12.23
N LYS A 9 3.69 19.78 12.57
CA LYS A 9 4.23 20.32 13.83
C LYS A 9 3.66 19.59 15.05
N GLU A 10 2.37 19.33 15.03
CA GLU A 10 1.68 18.58 16.09
C GLU A 10 2.21 17.16 16.20
N MET A 11 2.48 16.50 15.06
CA MET A 11 3.10 15.16 15.06
C MET A 11 4.51 15.20 15.66
N LEU A 12 5.31 16.24 15.39
CA LEU A 12 6.64 16.41 15.97
C LEU A 12 6.57 16.62 17.50
N GLU A 13 5.54 17.32 18.00
CA GLU A 13 5.29 17.49 19.44
C GLU A 13 5.00 16.13 20.11
N HIS A 14 4.23 15.25 19.47
CA HIS A 14 4.02 13.87 19.95
C HIS A 14 5.32 13.05 20.01
N ILE A 15 6.20 13.23 19.02
CA ILE A 15 7.52 12.57 19.02
C ILE A 15 8.35 12.95 20.25
N ILE A 16 8.37 14.24 20.60
CA ILE A 16 9.19 14.76 21.70
C ILE A 16 8.66 14.29 23.06
N THR A 17 7.37 14.06 23.19
CA THR A 17 6.71 13.69 24.46
C THR A 17 6.46 12.18 24.58
N ALA A 18 6.94 11.37 23.63
CA ALA A 18 6.72 9.94 23.64
C ALA A 18 7.39 9.26 24.84
N GLU A 19 6.66 8.45 25.57
CA GLU A 19 7.22 7.53 26.54
C GLU A 19 7.86 6.35 25.80
N VAL A 20 9.08 5.98 26.19
CA VAL A 20 9.88 4.98 25.47
C VAL A 20 10.44 3.91 26.39
N GLY A 21 10.66 2.73 25.82
CA GLY A 21 11.32 1.60 26.45
C GLY A 21 12.04 0.76 25.38
N ASP A 22 12.52 -0.42 25.73
CA ASP A 22 13.17 -1.31 24.77
C ASP A 22 12.14 -2.20 24.04
N ASP A 23 11.85 -1.92 22.77
CA ASP A 23 10.92 -2.69 21.96
C ASP A 23 11.36 -4.15 21.76
N GLU A 24 12.66 -4.41 21.83
CA GLU A 24 13.20 -5.77 21.74
C GLU A 24 12.65 -6.68 22.85
N TYR A 25 12.43 -6.09 24.04
CA TYR A 25 11.88 -6.77 25.22
C TYR A 25 10.38 -6.53 25.41
N LYS A 26 9.72 -5.86 24.45
CA LYS A 26 8.31 -5.42 24.57
C LYS A 26 8.07 -4.44 25.74
N GLU A 27 9.06 -3.65 26.06
CA GLU A 27 9.01 -2.68 27.17
C GLU A 27 8.71 -1.26 26.70
N ASP A 28 8.65 -1.00 25.38
CA ASP A 28 8.28 0.32 24.84
C ASP A 28 6.76 0.50 24.90
N PRO A 29 6.23 1.34 25.81
CA PRO A 29 4.78 1.46 26.01
C PRO A 29 4.09 2.07 24.80
N THR A 30 4.74 3.00 24.10
CA THR A 30 4.17 3.66 22.91
C THR A 30 4.04 2.71 21.73
N VAL A 31 5.01 1.82 21.54
CA VAL A 31 4.93 0.76 20.52
C VAL A 31 3.83 -0.22 20.85
N ASN A 32 3.80 -0.71 22.09
CA ASN A 32 2.79 -1.67 22.54
C ASN A 32 1.37 -1.11 22.34
N GLU A 33 1.15 0.14 22.72
CA GLU A 33 -0.14 0.81 22.53
C GLU A 33 -0.52 0.98 21.04
N LEU A 34 0.45 1.34 20.18
CA LEU A 34 0.22 1.44 18.73
C LEU A 34 -0.16 0.07 18.14
N GLU A 35 0.59 -0.98 18.47
CA GLU A 35 0.35 -2.34 18.00
C GLU A 35 -1.04 -2.83 18.41
N GLU A 36 -1.41 -2.69 19.69
CA GLU A 36 -2.72 -3.07 20.22
C GLU A 36 -3.85 -2.23 19.61
N PHE A 37 -3.71 -0.91 19.60
CA PHE A 37 -4.71 0.01 19.03
C PHE A 37 -5.00 -0.32 17.56
N THR A 38 -3.95 -0.57 16.77
CA THR A 38 -4.09 -0.85 15.34
C THR A 38 -4.72 -2.21 15.10
N ALA A 39 -4.31 -3.24 15.85
CA ALA A 39 -4.89 -4.57 15.77
C ALA A 39 -6.40 -4.54 16.08
N ASN A 40 -6.79 -3.91 17.18
CA ASN A 40 -8.20 -3.77 17.57
C ASN A 40 -9.02 -3.01 16.51
N LEU A 41 -8.43 -1.97 15.88
CA LEU A 41 -9.13 -1.15 14.90
C LEU A 41 -9.50 -1.91 13.62
N LEU A 42 -8.72 -2.93 13.25
CA LEU A 42 -8.93 -3.75 12.05
C LEU A 42 -9.34 -5.21 12.36
N GLY A 43 -9.59 -5.53 13.66
CA GLY A 43 -10.10 -6.84 14.09
C GLY A 43 -9.06 -7.95 14.12
N PHE A 44 -7.76 -7.63 14.17
CA PHE A 44 -6.68 -8.59 14.35
C PHE A 44 -6.38 -8.86 15.83
N GLU A 45 -5.75 -10.00 16.10
CA GLU A 45 -5.34 -10.36 17.47
C GLU A 45 -4.10 -9.60 17.94
N ALA A 46 -3.19 -9.23 17.02
CA ALA A 46 -1.93 -8.57 17.34
C ALA A 46 -1.34 -7.81 16.15
N GLY A 47 -0.40 -6.91 16.45
CA GLY A 47 0.38 -6.15 15.48
C GLY A 47 1.88 -6.21 15.77
N LEU A 48 2.68 -5.90 14.77
CA LEU A 48 4.13 -5.74 14.84
C LEU A 48 4.55 -4.49 14.09
N PHE A 49 5.08 -3.50 14.81
CA PHE A 49 5.64 -2.32 14.18
C PHE A 49 6.93 -2.67 13.44
N VAL A 50 7.04 -2.22 12.19
CA VAL A 50 8.18 -2.47 11.29
C VAL A 50 8.62 -1.17 10.63
N SER A 51 9.89 -1.12 10.19
CA SER A 51 10.47 0.11 9.61
C SER A 51 9.87 0.50 8.26
N SER A 52 9.34 -0.45 7.49
CA SER A 52 8.79 -0.21 6.16
C SER A 52 7.73 -1.24 5.78
N GLY A 53 6.86 -0.92 4.80
CA GLY A 53 5.91 -1.85 4.23
C GLY A 53 6.58 -3.06 3.59
N LEU A 54 7.71 -2.83 2.90
CA LEU A 54 8.52 -3.91 2.34
C LEU A 54 8.92 -4.91 3.44
N MET A 55 9.41 -4.43 4.57
CA MET A 55 9.77 -5.32 5.69
C MET A 55 8.56 -6.11 6.18
N GLY A 56 7.39 -5.49 6.31
CA GLY A 56 6.16 -6.19 6.70
C GLY A 56 5.76 -7.28 5.71
N ASN A 57 5.76 -6.97 4.40
CA ASN A 57 5.48 -7.94 3.35
C ASN A 57 6.47 -9.10 3.37
N GLN A 58 7.77 -8.83 3.47
CA GLN A 58 8.79 -9.88 3.47
C GLN A 58 8.73 -10.76 4.71
N ILE A 59 8.44 -10.21 5.89
CA ILE A 59 8.22 -11.00 7.12
C ILE A 59 6.97 -11.88 6.95
N SER A 60 5.91 -11.36 6.35
CA SER A 60 4.70 -12.14 6.07
C SER A 60 5.00 -13.33 5.15
N LEU A 61 5.75 -13.11 4.06
CA LEU A 61 6.15 -14.20 3.18
C LEU A 61 7.05 -15.22 3.87
N LEU A 62 8.03 -14.77 4.66
CA LEU A 62 8.89 -15.67 5.45
C LEU A 62 8.10 -16.57 6.41
N ASN A 63 6.98 -16.08 6.91
CA ASN A 63 6.14 -16.80 7.88
C ASN A 63 5.10 -17.72 7.20
N HIS A 64 4.56 -17.31 6.04
CA HIS A 64 3.52 -18.06 5.33
C HIS A 64 4.04 -19.09 4.32
N THR A 65 5.34 -19.10 4.03
CA THR A 65 5.90 -19.94 2.97
C THR A 65 7.09 -20.75 3.43
N ASN A 66 7.40 -21.79 2.66
CA ASN A 66 8.66 -22.53 2.76
C ASN A 66 9.53 -22.27 1.52
N PRO A 67 10.87 -22.41 1.60
CA PRO A 67 11.73 -22.32 0.43
C PRO A 67 11.27 -23.24 -0.70
N GLY A 68 11.10 -22.67 -1.89
CA GLY A 68 10.62 -23.39 -3.07
C GLY A 68 9.12 -23.28 -3.31
N ASP A 69 8.35 -22.73 -2.37
CA ASP A 69 6.91 -22.49 -2.55
C ASP A 69 6.63 -21.44 -3.63
N GLU A 70 5.41 -21.43 -4.14
CA GLU A 70 4.84 -20.38 -4.97
C GLU A 70 3.85 -19.53 -4.18
N VAL A 71 3.91 -18.22 -4.45
CA VAL A 71 2.93 -17.24 -4.00
C VAL A 71 2.15 -16.73 -5.20
N ILE A 72 0.83 -16.83 -5.15
CA ILE A 72 -0.04 -16.28 -6.20
C ILE A 72 -0.24 -14.79 -5.98
N THR A 73 -0.09 -13.99 -7.04
CA THR A 73 -0.36 -12.56 -7.03
C THR A 73 -0.68 -12.04 -8.44
N THR A 74 -0.91 -10.73 -8.60
CA THR A 74 -1.04 -10.09 -9.92
C THR A 74 0.34 -9.83 -10.53
N SER A 75 0.44 -9.85 -11.86
CA SER A 75 1.71 -9.63 -12.59
C SER A 75 2.33 -8.25 -12.37
N ASP A 76 1.53 -7.29 -11.92
CA ASP A 76 1.90 -5.89 -11.70
C ASP A 76 1.82 -5.46 -10.21
N SER A 77 1.77 -6.43 -9.27
CA SER A 77 1.77 -6.18 -7.83
C SER A 77 3.09 -5.57 -7.34
N HIS A 78 2.99 -4.77 -6.28
CA HIS A 78 4.17 -4.14 -5.65
C HIS A 78 5.13 -5.19 -5.10
N ILE A 79 4.62 -6.20 -4.41
CA ILE A 79 5.41 -7.24 -3.73
C ILE A 79 6.30 -8.03 -4.72
N GLN A 80 5.88 -8.16 -5.98
CA GLN A 80 6.64 -8.82 -7.04
C GLN A 80 7.62 -7.88 -7.74
N ASN A 81 7.20 -6.64 -8.06
CA ASN A 81 7.92 -5.80 -9.03
C ASN A 81 8.75 -4.68 -8.40
N TYR A 82 8.41 -4.22 -7.19
CA TYR A 82 9.00 -3.02 -6.60
C TYR A 82 9.79 -3.27 -5.30
N GLU A 83 10.05 -4.54 -4.95
CA GLU A 83 10.77 -4.93 -3.74
C GLU A 83 12.16 -5.54 -4.02
N HIS A 84 12.77 -5.19 -5.16
CA HIS A 84 14.13 -5.62 -5.55
C HIS A 84 14.39 -7.13 -5.49
N GLY A 85 13.37 -7.96 -5.73
CA GLY A 85 13.50 -9.42 -5.65
C GLY A 85 13.66 -9.95 -4.22
N ALA A 86 13.26 -9.16 -3.21
CA ALA A 86 13.42 -9.52 -1.80
C ALA A 86 12.73 -10.85 -1.45
N ALA A 87 11.59 -11.16 -2.05
CA ALA A 87 10.87 -12.41 -1.84
C ALA A 87 11.71 -13.64 -2.26
N SER A 88 12.36 -13.58 -3.42
CA SER A 88 13.25 -14.65 -3.88
C SER A 88 14.53 -14.72 -3.04
N PHE A 89 15.04 -13.57 -2.59
CA PHE A 89 16.27 -13.50 -1.80
C PHE A 89 16.07 -14.00 -0.35
N LEU A 90 15.00 -13.57 0.32
CA LEU A 90 14.75 -13.87 1.73
C LEU A 90 13.96 -15.18 1.89
N SER A 91 12.78 -15.26 1.30
CA SER A 91 11.86 -16.40 1.45
C SER A 91 12.15 -17.54 0.49
N ARG A 92 12.97 -17.31 -0.55
CA ARG A 92 13.33 -18.30 -1.58
C ARG A 92 12.11 -18.86 -2.30
N ILE A 93 11.12 -17.99 -2.53
CA ILE A 93 9.88 -18.33 -3.23
C ILE A 93 9.91 -17.78 -4.67
N GLN A 94 8.97 -18.26 -5.47
CA GLN A 94 8.65 -17.67 -6.77
C GLN A 94 7.19 -17.21 -6.80
N PHE A 95 6.90 -16.27 -7.70
CA PHE A 95 5.54 -15.80 -7.90
C PHE A 95 4.87 -16.54 -9.07
N ARG A 96 3.58 -16.80 -8.92
CA ARG A 96 2.69 -17.25 -9.98
C ARG A 96 1.62 -16.18 -10.19
N ASN A 97 1.48 -15.72 -11.44
CA ASN A 97 0.53 -14.68 -11.76
C ASN A 97 -0.83 -15.27 -12.17
N VAL A 98 -1.89 -14.60 -11.72
CA VAL A 98 -3.28 -14.89 -12.04
C VAL A 98 -3.89 -13.66 -12.72
N GLN A 99 -4.85 -13.88 -13.61
CA GLN A 99 -5.59 -12.80 -14.25
C GLN A 99 -6.32 -11.95 -13.21
N HIS A 100 -6.39 -10.67 -13.46
CA HIS A 100 -7.04 -9.73 -12.54
C HIS A 100 -7.68 -8.57 -13.28
N LYS A 101 -8.65 -7.94 -12.64
CA LYS A 101 -9.21 -6.67 -13.08
C LYS A 101 -9.00 -5.64 -11.98
N ASP A 102 -8.17 -4.60 -12.27
CA ASP A 102 -7.89 -3.51 -11.32
C ASP A 102 -7.33 -4.01 -9.95
N GLY A 103 -6.56 -5.11 -9.95
CA GLY A 103 -6.00 -5.74 -8.76
C GLY A 103 -6.86 -6.84 -8.14
N ASN A 104 -8.15 -6.90 -8.49
CA ASN A 104 -9.06 -7.96 -8.05
C ASN A 104 -8.82 -9.24 -8.86
N LEU A 105 -8.43 -10.33 -8.19
CA LEU A 105 -8.09 -11.59 -8.83
C LEU A 105 -9.30 -12.26 -9.46
N ASP A 106 -9.08 -12.87 -10.63
CA ASP A 106 -10.07 -13.73 -11.26
C ASP A 106 -10.09 -15.09 -10.54
N LEU A 107 -11.20 -15.40 -9.84
CA LEU A 107 -11.33 -16.62 -9.06
C LEU A 107 -11.38 -17.90 -9.92
N GLU A 108 -11.84 -17.82 -11.17
CA GLU A 108 -11.86 -18.97 -12.06
C GLU A 108 -10.44 -19.32 -12.55
N ASP A 109 -9.65 -18.30 -12.87
CA ASP A 109 -8.24 -18.50 -13.21
C ASP A 109 -7.44 -18.97 -11.97
N LEU A 110 -7.69 -18.38 -10.80
CA LEU A 110 -7.10 -18.81 -9.53
C LEU A 110 -7.36 -20.30 -9.26
N ASP A 111 -8.62 -20.74 -9.37
CA ASP A 111 -9.01 -22.14 -9.19
C ASP A 111 -8.31 -23.06 -10.20
N THR A 112 -8.22 -22.59 -11.44
CA THR A 112 -7.51 -23.32 -12.50
C THR A 112 -6.02 -23.48 -12.20
N GLN A 113 -5.34 -22.45 -11.67
CA GLN A 113 -3.92 -22.50 -11.32
C GLN A 113 -3.66 -23.45 -10.14
N ILE A 114 -4.55 -23.46 -9.15
CA ILE A 114 -4.44 -24.32 -7.97
C ILE A 114 -4.70 -25.78 -8.35
N LYS A 115 -5.77 -26.08 -9.08
CA LYS A 115 -6.12 -27.44 -9.50
C LYS A 115 -5.13 -28.08 -10.48
N LYS A 116 -4.39 -27.28 -11.24
CA LYS A 116 -3.29 -27.75 -12.09
C LYS A 116 -2.00 -28.09 -11.33
N SER A 117 -1.99 -27.95 -10.00
CA SER A 117 -0.86 -28.36 -9.18
C SER A 117 -0.79 -29.87 -9.10
N PHE A 118 0.37 -30.44 -9.39
CA PHE A 118 0.65 -31.89 -9.28
C PHE A 118 2.13 -32.10 -8.98
N TYR A 119 2.53 -33.34 -8.71
CA TYR A 119 3.82 -33.73 -8.18
C TYR A 119 5.07 -32.99 -8.72
N HIS A 120 5.06 -32.57 -9.99
CA HIS A 120 6.20 -31.88 -10.60
C HIS A 120 6.18 -30.36 -10.42
N LYS A 121 5.19 -29.82 -9.74
CA LYS A 121 5.06 -28.37 -9.54
C LYS A 121 5.37 -27.98 -8.10
N PRO A 122 5.88 -26.76 -7.88
CA PRO A 122 6.03 -26.22 -6.55
C PRO A 122 4.70 -26.20 -5.80
N ASN A 123 4.79 -26.28 -4.47
CA ASN A 123 3.64 -26.08 -3.62
C ASN A 123 3.18 -24.62 -3.65
N ILE A 124 1.89 -24.38 -3.75
CA ILE A 124 1.29 -23.06 -3.60
C ILE A 124 0.89 -22.94 -2.13
N SER A 125 1.40 -21.95 -1.41
CA SER A 125 1.13 -21.76 0.02
C SER A 125 0.33 -20.50 0.33
N THR A 126 0.44 -19.47 -0.52
CA THR A 126 -0.06 -18.13 -0.19
C THR A 126 -0.63 -17.46 -1.43
N VAL A 127 -1.70 -16.70 -1.21
CA VAL A 127 -2.21 -15.69 -2.14
C VAL A 127 -1.91 -14.32 -1.55
N ALA A 128 -1.31 -13.43 -2.33
CA ALA A 128 -1.03 -12.05 -1.93
C ALA A 128 -1.76 -11.07 -2.84
N ILE A 129 -2.58 -10.20 -2.26
CA ILE A 129 -3.30 -9.14 -2.96
C ILE A 129 -2.82 -7.77 -2.48
N GLU A 130 -3.07 -6.73 -3.29
CA GLU A 130 -2.71 -5.34 -2.97
C GLU A 130 -3.97 -4.46 -2.92
N ASN A 131 -4.21 -3.80 -1.79
CA ASN A 131 -5.34 -2.87 -1.63
C ASN A 131 -4.90 -1.59 -0.87
N THR A 132 -4.90 -0.41 -1.52
CA THR A 132 -5.35 -0.14 -2.91
C THR A 132 -4.27 -0.54 -3.91
N HIS A 133 -4.70 -1.04 -5.09
CA HIS A 133 -3.78 -1.55 -6.12
C HIS A 133 -3.08 -0.41 -6.87
N LEU A 134 -1.76 -0.28 -6.69
CA LEU A 134 -0.95 0.83 -7.19
C LEU A 134 -0.96 0.92 -8.72
N SER A 135 -0.71 -0.18 -9.39
CA SER A 135 -0.55 -0.23 -10.85
C SER A 135 -1.83 0.06 -11.61
N SER A 136 -2.98 -0.12 -10.96
CA SER A 136 -4.31 0.24 -11.51
C SER A 136 -4.79 1.64 -11.09
N GLY A 137 -3.88 2.48 -10.55
CA GLY A 137 -4.22 3.87 -10.18
C GLY A 137 -4.90 4.01 -8.82
N GLY A 138 -4.56 3.14 -7.89
CA GLY A 138 -5.12 3.16 -6.54
C GLY A 138 -6.54 2.59 -6.48
N SER A 139 -6.86 1.64 -7.36
CA SER A 139 -8.16 0.94 -7.35
C SER A 139 -8.38 0.19 -6.04
N ILE A 140 -9.63 0.10 -5.67
CA ILE A 140 -10.07 -0.60 -4.46
C ILE A 140 -10.59 -1.97 -4.86
N ILE A 141 -10.10 -3.02 -4.20
CA ILE A 141 -10.75 -4.32 -4.21
C ILE A 141 -11.94 -4.24 -3.24
N PRO A 142 -13.17 -4.49 -3.68
CA PRO A 142 -14.34 -4.49 -2.81
C PRO A 142 -14.14 -5.46 -1.64
N PHE A 143 -14.58 -5.07 -0.45
CA PHE A 143 -14.37 -5.90 0.74
C PHE A 143 -15.06 -7.27 0.65
N GLU A 144 -16.24 -7.32 0.01
CA GLU A 144 -16.97 -8.56 -0.27
C GLU A 144 -16.19 -9.53 -1.18
N ASP A 145 -15.35 -9.01 -2.08
CA ASP A 145 -14.50 -9.85 -2.92
C ASP A 145 -13.27 -10.36 -2.15
N ILE A 146 -12.76 -9.57 -1.19
CA ILE A 146 -11.74 -10.06 -0.25
C ILE A 146 -12.33 -11.19 0.63
N GLN A 147 -13.57 -11.06 1.10
CA GLN A 147 -14.26 -12.10 1.87
C GLN A 147 -14.37 -13.40 1.06
N LYS A 148 -14.86 -13.33 -0.18
CA LYS A 148 -14.95 -14.51 -1.08
C LYS A 148 -13.58 -15.14 -1.33
N LEU A 149 -12.56 -14.30 -1.55
CA LEU A 149 -11.20 -14.78 -1.75
C LEU A 149 -10.66 -15.48 -0.52
N TYR A 150 -10.92 -14.96 0.69
CA TYR A 150 -10.52 -15.59 1.95
C TYR A 150 -11.22 -16.93 2.18
N GLU A 151 -12.52 -17.00 1.93
CA GLU A 151 -13.28 -18.26 2.00
C GLU A 151 -12.69 -19.31 1.05
N TYR A 152 -12.33 -18.88 -0.17
CA TYR A 152 -11.70 -19.74 -1.17
C TYR A 152 -10.30 -20.19 -0.73
N THR A 153 -9.43 -19.28 -0.30
CA THR A 153 -8.06 -19.61 0.13
C THR A 153 -8.08 -20.51 1.36
N SER A 154 -8.91 -20.22 2.35
CA SER A 154 -9.05 -21.03 3.56
C SER A 154 -9.52 -22.46 3.25
N SER A 155 -10.50 -22.62 2.33
CA SER A 155 -10.97 -23.96 1.92
C SER A 155 -9.93 -24.79 1.17
N ASN A 156 -8.92 -24.12 0.60
CA ASN A 156 -7.81 -24.75 -0.09
C ASN A 156 -6.49 -24.81 0.75
N ASN A 157 -6.55 -24.52 2.04
CA ASN A 157 -5.39 -24.48 2.95
C ASN A 157 -4.29 -23.50 2.49
N LEU A 158 -4.66 -22.41 1.84
CA LEU A 158 -3.78 -21.32 1.45
C LEU A 158 -3.89 -20.16 2.42
N LYS A 159 -2.81 -19.40 2.57
CA LYS A 159 -2.79 -18.15 3.33
C LYS A 159 -3.17 -16.98 2.44
N LEU A 160 -3.93 -16.02 2.99
CA LEU A 160 -4.22 -14.75 2.34
C LEU A 160 -3.45 -13.62 3.03
N HIS A 161 -2.50 -13.03 2.30
CA HIS A 161 -1.80 -11.81 2.71
C HIS A 161 -2.33 -10.59 1.95
N VAL A 162 -2.58 -9.50 2.68
CA VAL A 162 -2.97 -8.22 2.08
C VAL A 162 -1.84 -7.22 2.21
N ASP A 163 -1.19 -6.86 1.08
CA ASP A 163 -0.41 -5.64 1.01
C ASP A 163 -1.36 -4.44 1.01
N GLY A 164 -1.59 -3.93 2.18
CA GLY A 164 -2.47 -2.80 2.44
C GLY A 164 -1.72 -1.48 2.54
N ALA A 165 -0.62 -1.29 1.81
CA ALA A 165 0.24 -0.09 1.93
C ALA A 165 -0.56 1.23 1.96
N ARG A 166 -1.76 1.24 1.35
CA ARG A 166 -2.72 2.36 1.34
C ARG A 166 -4.15 1.91 1.68
N VAL A 167 -4.32 0.87 2.47
CA VAL A 167 -5.63 0.28 2.80
C VAL A 167 -6.60 1.30 3.42
N TRP A 168 -6.09 2.29 4.13
CA TRP A 168 -6.93 3.34 4.72
C TRP A 168 -7.66 4.19 3.68
N HIS A 169 -7.11 4.35 2.47
CA HIS A 169 -7.84 4.98 1.37
C HIS A 169 -9.04 4.12 0.94
N ALA A 170 -8.89 2.80 0.91
CA ALA A 170 -10.00 1.89 0.58
C ALA A 170 -11.09 1.88 1.66
N ILE A 171 -10.68 1.81 2.92
CA ILE A 171 -11.61 1.76 4.07
C ILE A 171 -12.44 3.04 4.14
N LEU A 172 -11.80 4.21 4.02
CA LEU A 172 -12.47 5.50 4.14
C LEU A 172 -13.36 5.84 2.94
N GLU A 173 -13.01 5.41 1.74
CA GLU A 173 -13.82 5.66 0.54
C GLU A 173 -15.13 4.86 0.57
N ASN A 174 -15.08 3.64 1.09
CA ASN A 174 -16.26 2.76 1.13
C ASN A 174 -17.14 2.96 2.37
N ASP A 175 -16.75 3.83 3.30
CA ASP A 175 -17.44 4.03 4.61
C ASP A 175 -17.78 2.72 5.32
N THR A 176 -16.92 1.71 5.16
CA THR A 176 -17.13 0.37 5.69
C THR A 176 -16.28 0.14 6.93
N LYS A 177 -16.91 -0.41 7.98
CA LYS A 177 -16.18 -1.05 9.09
C LYS A 177 -15.62 -2.38 8.58
N SER A 178 -14.51 -2.30 7.84
CA SER A 178 -13.86 -3.47 7.26
C SER A 178 -13.06 -4.19 8.33
N ASN A 179 -13.59 -5.31 8.81
CA ASN A 179 -12.92 -6.17 9.77
C ASN A 179 -11.96 -7.12 9.04
N TYR A 180 -10.83 -6.60 8.60
CA TYR A 180 -9.82 -7.36 7.84
C TYR A 180 -9.30 -8.57 8.61
N GLY A 181 -9.24 -8.49 9.96
CA GLY A 181 -8.77 -9.58 10.80
C GLY A 181 -9.60 -10.86 10.73
N GLU A 182 -10.85 -10.78 10.27
CA GLU A 182 -11.68 -11.96 10.02
C GLU A 182 -11.50 -12.55 8.62
N TYR A 183 -10.93 -11.77 7.67
CA TYR A 183 -10.95 -12.11 6.25
C TYR A 183 -9.57 -12.02 5.57
N CYS A 184 -8.49 -12.10 6.35
CA CYS A 184 -7.15 -12.40 5.85
C CYS A 184 -6.24 -12.90 6.98
N ASP A 185 -5.23 -13.69 6.62
CA ASP A 185 -4.29 -14.25 7.61
C ASP A 185 -3.27 -13.20 8.08
N SER A 186 -2.94 -12.22 7.22
CA SER A 186 -2.07 -11.11 7.56
C SER A 186 -2.31 -9.89 6.68
N LEU A 187 -2.04 -8.71 7.24
CA LEU A 187 -2.13 -7.43 6.54
C LEU A 187 -0.95 -6.54 6.93
N THR A 188 -0.31 -5.91 5.94
CA THR A 188 0.69 -4.86 6.15
C THR A 188 0.15 -3.52 5.68
N PHE A 189 0.34 -2.42 6.45
CA PHE A 189 0.12 -1.08 5.91
C PHE A 189 1.17 -0.06 6.36
N CYS A 190 1.27 1.06 5.62
CA CYS A 190 2.27 2.08 5.84
C CYS A 190 1.68 3.30 6.57
N PHE A 191 2.36 3.76 7.63
CA PHE A 191 2.12 5.07 8.23
C PHE A 191 2.84 6.19 7.46
N SER A 192 3.92 5.85 6.75
CA SER A 192 4.85 6.77 6.08
C SER A 192 4.48 7.16 4.65
N LYS A 193 3.18 7.13 4.31
CA LYS A 193 2.64 7.58 3.02
C LYS A 193 1.60 8.68 3.25
N GLY A 194 0.39 8.55 2.72
CA GLY A 194 -0.69 9.52 2.89
C GLY A 194 -0.98 9.88 4.34
N LEU A 195 -0.88 8.94 5.27
CA LEU A 195 -1.02 9.18 6.71
C LEU A 195 0.00 10.19 7.26
N GLY A 196 1.19 10.29 6.67
CA GLY A 196 2.14 11.37 6.89
C GLY A 196 3.12 11.18 8.04
N ALA A 197 3.21 10.00 8.64
CA ALA A 197 4.31 9.71 9.57
C ALA A 197 5.67 9.65 8.83
N PRO A 198 6.78 9.96 9.49
CA PRO A 198 8.09 10.02 8.81
C PRO A 198 8.61 8.64 8.41
N ILE A 199 8.33 7.62 9.19
CA ILE A 199 8.81 6.24 9.02
C ILE A 199 7.76 5.31 9.62
N GLY A 200 7.73 4.08 9.13
CA GLY A 200 7.06 2.97 9.78
C GLY A 200 5.86 2.44 9.03
N SER A 201 5.64 1.17 9.31
CA SER A 201 4.52 0.35 8.85
C SER A 201 4.15 -0.61 9.97
N ILE A 202 3.07 -1.34 9.80
CA ILE A 202 2.66 -2.37 10.75
C ILE A 202 2.27 -3.63 9.99
N LEU A 203 2.65 -4.78 10.55
CA LEU A 203 2.18 -6.09 10.16
C LEU A 203 1.16 -6.57 11.19
N LEU A 204 0.01 -7.04 10.75
CA LEU A 204 -1.12 -7.50 11.56
C LEU A 204 -1.41 -8.97 11.29
N GLY A 205 -1.85 -9.70 12.30
CA GLY A 205 -2.22 -11.11 12.19
C GLY A 205 -2.65 -11.70 13.53
N THR A 206 -2.64 -13.04 13.61
CA THR A 206 -2.87 -13.74 14.89
C THR A 206 -1.70 -13.54 15.85
N LYS A 207 -1.92 -13.77 17.15
CA LYS A 207 -0.84 -13.68 18.16
C LYS A 207 0.32 -14.61 17.85
N SER A 208 0.05 -15.84 17.40
CA SER A 208 1.08 -16.79 17.02
C SER A 208 1.90 -16.27 15.85
N PHE A 209 1.23 -15.86 14.77
CA PHE A 209 1.87 -15.32 13.58
C PHE A 209 2.74 -14.08 13.91
N ILE A 210 2.28 -13.19 14.76
CA ILE A 210 3.03 -11.99 15.14
C ILE A 210 4.24 -12.33 16.04
N ASN A 211 4.15 -13.32 16.90
CA ASN A 211 5.31 -13.78 17.69
C ASN A 211 6.42 -14.33 16.79
N ASP A 212 6.09 -15.19 15.83
CA ASP A 212 7.04 -15.71 14.85
C ASP A 212 7.59 -14.59 13.95
N SER A 213 6.73 -13.64 13.56
CA SER A 213 7.10 -12.46 12.76
C SER A 213 8.10 -11.55 13.50
N ARG A 214 8.02 -11.44 14.83
CA ARG A 214 8.98 -10.69 15.65
C ARG A 214 10.37 -11.32 15.60
N GLU A 215 10.46 -12.65 15.54
CA GLU A 215 11.74 -13.35 15.34
C GLU A 215 12.30 -13.09 13.92
N TYR A 216 11.44 -13.16 12.89
CA TYR A 216 11.86 -12.83 11.52
C TYR A 216 12.33 -11.39 11.40
N ARG A 217 11.61 -10.43 12.03
CA ARG A 217 12.05 -9.02 12.10
C ARG A 217 13.47 -8.93 12.66
N LYS A 218 13.77 -9.65 13.74
CA LYS A 218 15.10 -9.70 14.33
C LYS A 218 16.14 -10.27 13.36
N LYS A 219 15.84 -11.42 12.73
CA LYS A 219 16.74 -12.12 11.81
C LYS A 219 17.16 -11.29 10.61
N ILE A 220 16.27 -10.42 10.09
CA ILE A 220 16.54 -9.53 8.95
C ILE A 220 17.05 -8.12 9.37
N GLY A 221 17.45 -7.96 10.62
CA GLY A 221 18.05 -6.71 11.12
C GLY A 221 17.03 -5.61 11.46
N GLY A 222 15.76 -5.94 11.61
CA GLY A 222 14.68 -4.98 11.91
C GLY A 222 14.38 -4.80 13.40
N GLY A 223 15.22 -5.34 14.31
CA GLY A 223 15.10 -5.08 15.75
C GLY A 223 15.40 -3.63 16.08
N MET A 224 14.57 -3.02 16.91
CA MET A 224 14.69 -1.62 17.30
C MET A 224 14.68 -1.50 18.82
N ARG A 225 15.16 -0.38 19.35
CA ARG A 225 15.21 -0.09 20.79
C ARG A 225 14.10 0.90 21.14
N GLN A 226 14.41 2.14 21.47
CA GLN A 226 13.46 3.17 21.90
C GLN A 226 12.68 3.73 20.70
N VAL A 227 12.02 2.88 19.95
CA VAL A 227 11.32 3.25 18.71
C VAL A 227 9.95 3.87 18.95
N GLY A 228 9.49 3.91 20.19
CA GLY A 228 8.30 4.66 20.60
C GLY A 228 8.30 6.11 20.13
N ILE A 229 9.48 6.73 20.01
CA ILE A 229 9.64 8.04 19.36
C ILE A 229 8.96 8.09 17.98
N ILE A 230 9.16 7.07 17.16
CA ILE A 230 8.59 7.00 15.82
C ILE A 230 7.16 6.44 15.87
N ALA A 231 6.89 5.48 16.74
CA ALA A 231 5.57 4.89 16.91
C ALA A 231 4.53 5.92 17.36
N SER A 232 4.92 6.93 18.15
CA SER A 232 4.03 8.02 18.53
C SER A 232 3.54 8.84 17.33
N ALA A 233 4.42 9.13 16.37
CA ALA A 233 4.06 9.78 15.12
C ALA A 233 3.12 8.91 14.28
N ALA A 234 3.36 7.60 14.23
CA ALA A 234 2.50 6.65 13.52
C ALA A 234 1.10 6.59 14.17
N LYS A 235 1.01 6.58 15.50
CA LYS A 235 -0.25 6.62 16.24
C LYS A 235 -1.02 7.92 15.97
N PHE A 236 -0.34 9.08 16.04
CA PHE A 236 -0.94 10.37 15.70
C PHE A 236 -1.51 10.37 14.27
N ALA A 237 -0.73 9.86 13.32
CA ALA A 237 -1.14 9.74 11.92
C ALA A 237 -2.40 8.88 11.77
N LEU A 238 -2.46 7.74 12.46
CA LEU A 238 -3.58 6.81 12.40
C LEU A 238 -4.86 7.38 13.04
N ILE A 239 -4.74 8.10 14.15
CA ILE A 239 -5.88 8.78 14.79
C ILE A 239 -6.49 9.81 13.82
N ASN A 240 -5.65 10.51 13.06
CA ASN A 240 -6.07 11.54 12.11
C ASN A 240 -6.29 11.02 10.67
N ARG A 241 -6.49 9.72 10.47
CA ARG A 241 -6.57 9.07 9.16
C ARG A 241 -7.68 9.58 8.25
N GLU A 242 -8.76 10.13 8.81
CA GLU A 242 -9.88 10.70 8.05
C GLU A 242 -9.44 11.86 7.14
N ASN A 243 -8.31 12.52 7.45
CA ASN A 243 -7.71 13.55 6.61
C ASN A 243 -7.35 13.03 5.19
N LEU A 244 -7.23 11.71 4.99
CA LEU A 244 -7.01 11.11 3.67
C LEU A 244 -8.17 11.38 2.70
N LEU A 245 -9.40 11.60 3.19
CA LEU A 245 -10.55 11.98 2.35
C LEU A 245 -10.34 13.32 1.62
N ASP A 246 -9.54 14.23 2.19
CA ASP A 246 -9.19 15.46 1.49
C ASP A 246 -8.25 15.22 0.31
N ASP A 247 -7.43 14.16 0.37
CA ASP A 247 -6.58 13.77 -0.76
C ASP A 247 -7.41 13.19 -1.90
N HIS A 248 -8.50 12.47 -1.61
CA HIS A 248 -9.48 12.01 -2.61
C HIS A 248 -10.16 13.19 -3.31
N LYS A 249 -10.61 14.20 -2.54
CA LYS A 249 -11.21 15.42 -3.09
C LYS A 249 -10.24 16.18 -4.02
N LYS A 250 -8.97 16.27 -3.62
CA LYS A 250 -7.92 16.89 -4.45
C LYS A 250 -7.70 16.10 -5.75
N ALA A 251 -7.61 14.77 -5.65
CA ALA A 251 -7.44 13.89 -6.80
C ALA A 251 -8.61 13.99 -7.77
N ARG A 252 -9.84 13.95 -7.27
CA ARG A 252 -11.05 14.14 -8.07
C ARG A 252 -11.02 15.45 -8.84
N LYS A 253 -10.68 16.56 -8.16
CA LYS A 253 -10.61 17.87 -8.79
C LYS A 253 -9.56 17.95 -9.90
N ILE A 254 -8.41 17.32 -9.72
CA ILE A 254 -7.37 17.25 -10.75
C ILE A 254 -7.82 16.36 -11.92
N TYR A 255 -8.47 15.24 -11.63
CA TYR A 255 -9.04 14.36 -12.65
C TYR A 255 -10.08 15.08 -13.53
N ASP A 256 -11.03 15.77 -12.90
CA ASP A 256 -12.08 16.52 -13.61
C ASP A 256 -11.45 17.58 -14.54
N GLU A 257 -10.44 18.30 -14.08
CA GLU A 257 -9.74 19.32 -14.85
C GLU A 257 -8.94 18.74 -16.02
N LEU A 258 -8.24 17.62 -15.78
CA LEU A 258 -7.50 16.90 -16.83
C LEU A 258 -8.45 16.36 -17.90
N THR A 259 -9.60 15.83 -17.50
CA THR A 259 -10.61 15.30 -18.41
C THR A 259 -11.19 16.40 -19.32
N ILE A 260 -11.50 17.55 -18.75
CA ILE A 260 -12.03 18.70 -19.52
C ILE A 260 -10.99 19.24 -20.53
N ASN A 261 -9.72 19.22 -20.19
CA ASN A 261 -8.64 19.75 -21.01
C ASN A 261 -7.85 18.67 -21.77
N LYS A 262 -8.34 17.43 -21.80
CA LYS A 262 -7.65 16.27 -22.39
C LYS A 262 -7.15 16.57 -23.81
N ASP A 263 -8.02 17.07 -24.66
CA ASP A 263 -7.71 17.31 -26.08
C ASP A 263 -6.70 18.44 -26.32
N LYS A 264 -6.44 19.27 -25.30
CA LYS A 264 -5.42 20.32 -25.36
C LYS A 264 -4.03 19.82 -24.95
N ILE A 265 -3.95 18.69 -24.26
CA ILE A 265 -2.70 18.10 -23.81
C ILE A 265 -2.19 17.16 -24.91
N ASN A 266 -1.13 17.57 -25.58
CA ASN A 266 -0.60 16.85 -26.73
C ASN A 266 -0.25 15.39 -26.40
N GLY A 267 -0.91 14.47 -27.10
CA GLY A 267 -0.69 13.04 -26.98
C GLY A 267 -1.23 12.41 -25.70
N LEU A 268 -2.08 13.10 -24.93
CA LEU A 268 -2.80 12.47 -23.81
C LEU A 268 -3.93 11.60 -24.35
N ASP A 269 -3.80 10.29 -24.16
CA ASP A 269 -4.77 9.29 -24.63
C ASP A 269 -5.91 9.08 -23.64
N SER A 270 -5.59 8.86 -22.36
CA SER A 270 -6.62 8.67 -21.33
C SER A 270 -6.22 9.25 -19.98
N VAL A 271 -7.23 9.53 -19.15
CA VAL A 271 -7.06 9.91 -17.75
C VAL A 271 -7.85 8.93 -16.89
N VAL A 272 -7.16 8.27 -15.96
CA VAL A 272 -7.76 7.24 -15.10
C VAL A 272 -7.80 7.72 -13.66
N TYR A 273 -8.98 7.59 -13.03
CA TYR A 273 -9.22 7.86 -11.63
C TYR A 273 -10.10 6.76 -11.04
N LYS A 274 -9.68 6.19 -9.92
CA LYS A 274 -10.32 5.03 -9.29
C LYS A 274 -10.91 5.34 -7.89
N GLY A 275 -11.20 6.62 -7.62
CA GLY A 275 -11.89 7.03 -6.39
C GLY A 275 -10.96 7.40 -5.23
N THR A 276 -9.65 7.15 -5.31
CA THR A 276 -8.71 7.38 -4.22
C THR A 276 -7.80 8.60 -4.47
N ASN A 277 -6.59 8.61 -3.94
CA ASN A 277 -5.68 9.75 -4.03
C ASN A 277 -4.81 9.78 -5.30
N MET A 278 -5.09 8.93 -6.30
CA MET A 278 -4.27 8.82 -7.51
C MET A 278 -5.02 9.21 -8.78
N VAL A 279 -4.28 9.82 -9.72
CA VAL A 279 -4.72 10.06 -11.10
C VAL A 279 -3.62 9.59 -12.03
N LEU A 280 -3.94 8.76 -13.00
CA LEU A 280 -3.02 8.30 -14.04
C LEU A 280 -3.34 9.01 -15.35
N LEU A 281 -2.28 9.38 -16.07
CA LEU A 281 -2.35 9.98 -17.39
C LEU A 281 -1.60 9.06 -18.35
N GLU A 282 -2.31 8.48 -19.31
CA GLU A 282 -1.75 7.61 -20.32
C GLU A 282 -1.50 8.40 -21.60
N PHE A 283 -0.29 8.27 -22.16
CA PHE A 283 0.12 9.00 -23.36
C PHE A 283 0.34 8.05 -24.53
N VAL A 284 0.11 8.53 -25.73
CA VAL A 284 0.33 7.77 -26.99
C VAL A 284 1.81 7.43 -27.21
N SER A 285 2.72 8.27 -26.71
CA SER A 285 4.18 8.05 -26.82
C SER A 285 4.93 8.48 -25.58
N LEU A 286 6.15 7.95 -25.41
CA LEU A 286 7.07 8.37 -24.35
C LEU A 286 7.46 9.85 -24.51
N GLU A 287 7.70 10.30 -25.76
CA GLU A 287 8.02 11.69 -26.06
C GLU A 287 6.95 12.68 -25.58
N ASN A 288 5.66 12.34 -25.74
CA ASN A 288 4.57 13.19 -25.28
C ASN A 288 4.55 13.28 -23.75
N SER A 289 4.74 12.16 -23.07
CA SER A 289 4.78 12.12 -21.59
C SER A 289 6.01 12.83 -21.03
N ASP A 290 7.16 12.74 -21.70
CA ASP A 290 8.38 13.48 -21.32
C ASP A 290 8.15 14.99 -21.41
N LYS A 291 7.66 15.48 -22.56
CA LYS A 291 7.32 16.91 -22.75
C LYS A 291 6.31 17.42 -21.72
N PHE A 292 5.34 16.59 -21.38
CA PHE A 292 4.37 16.93 -20.33
C PHE A 292 5.04 17.07 -18.95
N LEU A 293 5.92 16.13 -18.58
CA LEU A 293 6.65 16.18 -17.32
C LEU A 293 7.63 17.35 -17.26
N GLU A 294 8.34 17.66 -18.35
CA GLU A 294 9.24 18.82 -18.46
C GLU A 294 8.48 20.13 -18.21
N ARG A 295 7.34 20.32 -18.85
CA ARG A 295 6.51 21.52 -18.66
C ARG A 295 5.95 21.65 -17.25
N LEU A 296 5.57 20.53 -16.60
CA LEU A 296 5.21 20.51 -15.19
C LEU A 296 6.40 20.95 -14.32
N LEU A 297 7.60 20.44 -14.61
CA LEU A 297 8.81 20.74 -13.86
C LEU A 297 9.21 22.22 -13.99
N GLU A 298 9.14 22.82 -15.20
CA GLU A 298 9.31 24.26 -15.43
C GLU A 298 8.38 25.09 -14.54
N SER A 299 7.18 24.58 -14.33
CA SER A 299 6.19 25.17 -13.41
C SER A 299 6.44 24.79 -11.95
N LYS A 300 7.56 24.13 -11.60
CA LYS A 300 7.89 23.64 -10.26
C LYS A 300 6.83 22.68 -9.71
N ILE A 301 6.24 21.85 -10.57
CA ILE A 301 5.35 20.74 -10.22
C ILE A 301 6.11 19.45 -10.52
N LYS A 302 6.30 18.61 -9.50
CA LYS A 302 6.95 17.32 -9.64
C LYS A 302 5.90 16.22 -9.77
N ALA A 303 5.95 15.49 -10.86
CA ALA A 303 5.23 14.24 -11.08
C ALA A 303 6.23 13.20 -11.61
N GLY A 304 5.83 11.97 -11.78
CA GLY A 304 6.71 10.93 -12.28
C GLY A 304 5.95 9.80 -12.95
N TYR A 305 6.68 8.92 -13.57
CA TYR A 305 6.13 7.74 -14.20
C TYR A 305 5.67 6.71 -13.16
N LEU A 306 4.58 6.01 -13.47
CA LEU A 306 4.22 4.74 -12.86
C LEU A 306 4.86 3.60 -13.67
N ARG A 307 4.73 3.67 -15.00
CA ARG A 307 5.32 2.81 -16.01
C ARG A 307 5.51 3.61 -17.31
N GLU A 308 6.11 3.00 -18.32
CA GLU A 308 6.32 3.65 -19.60
C GLU A 308 5.03 4.31 -20.13
N LYS A 309 5.10 5.58 -20.56
CA LYS A 309 4.00 6.41 -21.06
C LYS A 309 2.86 6.71 -20.06
N VAL A 310 2.98 6.26 -18.81
CA VAL A 310 1.95 6.51 -17.80
C VAL A 310 2.50 7.39 -16.70
N VAL A 311 2.08 8.66 -16.69
CA VAL A 311 2.41 9.62 -15.64
C VAL A 311 1.42 9.47 -14.49
N ARG A 312 1.91 9.52 -13.26
CA ARG A 312 1.11 9.37 -12.06
C ARG A 312 1.14 10.63 -11.20
N PHE A 313 -0.04 11.12 -10.83
CA PHE A 313 -0.23 12.05 -9.74
C PHE A 313 -0.70 11.29 -8.50
N VAL A 314 -0.05 11.52 -7.37
CA VAL A 314 -0.49 11.01 -6.07
C VAL A 314 -0.68 12.23 -5.17
N LEU A 315 -1.92 12.53 -4.83
CA LEU A 315 -2.29 13.67 -4.01
C LEU A 315 -2.11 13.31 -2.53
N HIS A 316 -1.67 14.28 -1.73
CA HIS A 316 -1.38 14.07 -0.32
C HIS A 316 -1.52 15.38 0.47
N LYS A 317 -1.46 15.29 1.80
CA LYS A 317 -1.71 16.39 2.74
C LYS A 317 -0.87 17.65 2.49
N ASP A 318 0.38 17.52 2.02
CA ASP A 318 1.28 18.67 1.80
C ASP A 318 1.00 19.42 0.47
N ILE A 319 0.00 18.99 -0.31
CA ILE A 319 -0.51 19.70 -1.48
C ILE A 319 -1.73 20.52 -1.05
N ASP A 320 -1.52 21.78 -0.75
CA ASP A 320 -2.58 22.69 -0.31
C ASP A 320 -3.46 23.21 -1.46
N SER A 321 -4.48 23.99 -1.12
CA SER A 321 -5.42 24.57 -2.08
C SER A 321 -4.75 25.53 -3.08
N LYS A 322 -3.64 26.20 -2.70
CA LYS A 322 -2.88 27.07 -3.61
C LYS A 322 -2.11 26.22 -4.64
N ASN A 323 -1.53 25.12 -4.19
CA ASN A 323 -0.87 24.17 -5.07
C ASN A 323 -1.86 23.55 -6.07
N ILE A 324 -3.05 23.14 -5.62
CA ILE A 324 -4.10 22.62 -6.52
C ILE A 324 -4.49 23.67 -7.58
N LYS A 325 -4.73 24.93 -7.17
CA LYS A 325 -5.02 26.02 -8.11
C LYS A 325 -3.88 26.23 -9.13
N LYS A 326 -2.63 26.11 -8.69
CA LYS A 326 -1.47 26.22 -9.57
C LYS A 326 -1.41 25.06 -10.58
N ILE A 327 -1.60 23.82 -10.14
CA ILE A 327 -1.63 22.63 -11.01
C ILE A 327 -2.72 22.80 -12.07
N ILE A 328 -3.93 23.22 -11.68
CA ILE A 328 -5.05 23.45 -12.58
C ILE A 328 -4.70 24.52 -13.64
N LYS A 329 -4.12 25.65 -13.23
CA LYS A 329 -3.69 26.69 -14.19
C LYS A 329 -2.67 26.18 -15.20
N VAL A 330 -1.75 25.34 -14.77
CA VAL A 330 -0.77 24.72 -15.67
C VAL A 330 -1.46 23.76 -16.64
N ILE A 331 -2.37 22.90 -16.15
CA ILE A 331 -3.16 22.01 -17.01
C ILE A 331 -3.93 22.81 -18.07
N GLN A 332 -4.61 23.89 -17.68
CA GLN A 332 -5.36 24.76 -18.59
C GLN A 332 -4.49 25.50 -19.61
N SER A 333 -3.20 25.66 -19.34
CA SER A 333 -2.24 26.33 -20.23
C SER A 333 -1.58 25.41 -21.27
N PHE A 334 -1.89 24.11 -21.25
CA PHE A 334 -1.53 23.20 -22.33
C PHE A 334 -2.45 23.48 -23.53
N SER A 335 -2.00 24.29 -24.44
CA SER A 335 -2.72 24.63 -25.67
C SER A 335 -1.83 24.41 -26.88
#